data_cad6173eaca526f83ac3dfd7e05dd282
#
_entry.id   cad6173eaca526f83ac3dfd7e05dd282
#
_cell.length_a   1.000
_cell.length_b   1.000
_cell.length_c   1.000
_cell.angle_alpha   90.00
_cell.angle_beta   90.00
_cell.angle_gamma   90.00
#
_symmetry.space_group_name_H-M   'P 1'
#
loop_
_entity.id
_entity.type
_entity.pdbx_description
1 polymer ?
#
loop_
_entity_poly.entity_id
_entity_poly.type
_entity_poly.pdbx_seq_one_letter_code
_entity_poly.pdbx_strand_id
1 'polypeptide(L)'
;MRNRTMTKSLSKRIIKAIFIIVLIITIIFTGLIAFISLTEYKPDKVERISLYGNASKEVKKDETIKIMSWNIGYGALGDNADFFMDGGNHVLTSSKERVNKNIKSISGEIRKQSPDITMIQEVDKDSRRSYHINQVEKLGKAMEGSEYSYARNYKAAFVPYPIPPLGKMDSGIMTISRFKANSAKRVSLPVSFTWPVRTVNLKRCLLISRTKVKGTGKELVYINLHLEAYDKGAGKKAQTRALNRILKQEAAKGNYVIAAGDFNQTFNNVDTNEYKVQKGLWKPGIIDISEYDSSLNFVMDSTTPTCRSLDRPLKGANKSKFQYYVIDGMIYSSNIEMSYCKTVDLGFKNSDHNPVVAEIKLK
;
A
#
# COMPACT_ATOMS: atom_id res chain seq x y z
N MET A 1 48.66 -49.60 15.44
CA MET A 1 48.63 -48.98 14.09
C MET A 1 47.24 -49.02 13.42
N ARG A 2 46.46 -50.07 13.54
CA ARG A 2 45.14 -50.26 12.83
C ARG A 2 44.08 -49.20 13.17
N ASN A 3 44.00 -48.70 14.43
CA ASN A 3 43.01 -47.68 14.85
C ASN A 3 43.31 -46.28 14.30
N ARG A 4 44.56 -45.90 14.08
CA ARG A 4 44.94 -44.57 13.52
C ARG A 4 44.66 -44.42 12.04
N THR A 5 44.68 -45.50 11.27
CA THR A 5 44.33 -45.51 9.85
C THR A 5 42.82 -45.51 9.64
N MET A 6 42.02 -46.17 10.48
CA MET A 6 40.57 -46.15 10.46
C MET A 6 40.00 -44.76 10.78
N THR A 7 40.53 -44.08 11.82
CA THR A 7 40.12 -42.72 12.18
C THR A 7 40.45 -41.70 11.08
N LYS A 8 41.61 -41.82 10.42
CA LYS A 8 41.99 -40.95 9.28
C LYS A 8 41.11 -41.18 8.04
N SER A 9 40.64 -42.41 7.79
CA SER A 9 39.72 -42.72 6.71
C SER A 9 38.32 -42.17 6.97
N LEU A 10 37.80 -42.27 8.21
CA LEU A 10 36.52 -41.75 8.63
C LEU A 10 36.49 -40.22 8.55
N SER A 11 37.54 -39.52 9.04
CA SER A 11 37.63 -38.06 8.96
C SER A 11 37.62 -37.55 7.52
N LYS A 12 38.30 -38.21 6.59
CA LYS A 12 38.30 -37.84 5.15
C LYS A 12 36.89 -37.99 4.55
N ARG A 13 36.13 -39.01 4.91
CA ARG A 13 34.74 -39.22 4.45
C ARG A 13 33.81 -38.14 4.98
N ILE A 14 33.93 -37.78 6.25
CA ILE A 14 33.15 -36.70 6.87
C ILE A 14 33.48 -35.36 6.20
N ILE A 15 34.76 -35.00 6.00
CA ILE A 15 35.15 -33.77 5.32
C ILE A 15 34.57 -33.71 3.87
N LYS A 16 34.65 -34.84 3.14
CA LYS A 16 34.05 -34.93 1.79
C LYS A 16 32.52 -34.74 1.81
N ALA A 17 31.85 -35.33 2.78
CA ALA A 17 30.39 -35.17 2.94
C ALA A 17 30.03 -33.71 3.25
N ILE A 18 30.73 -33.05 4.18
CA ILE A 18 30.57 -31.64 4.50
C ILE A 18 30.78 -30.76 3.25
N PHE A 19 31.87 -31.01 2.50
CA PHE A 19 32.15 -30.28 1.28
C PHE A 19 31.02 -30.39 0.23
N ILE A 20 30.47 -31.60 0.04
CA ILE A 20 29.35 -31.84 -0.86
C ILE A 20 28.12 -31.10 -0.40
N ILE A 21 27.80 -31.14 0.90
CA ILE A 21 26.64 -30.42 1.47
C ILE A 21 26.79 -28.90 1.26
N VAL A 22 27.96 -28.34 1.56
CA VAL A 22 28.25 -26.91 1.34
C VAL A 22 28.13 -26.55 -0.13
N LEU A 23 28.66 -27.40 -1.04
CA LEU A 23 28.55 -27.16 -2.48
C LEU A 23 27.09 -27.16 -2.94
N ILE A 24 26.27 -28.11 -2.48
CA ILE A 24 24.83 -28.20 -2.81
C ILE A 24 24.10 -26.94 -2.31
N ILE A 25 24.34 -26.53 -1.06
CA ILE A 25 23.75 -25.30 -0.48
C ILE A 25 24.13 -24.07 -1.31
N THR A 26 25.41 -23.97 -1.70
CA THR A 26 25.92 -22.87 -2.54
C THR A 26 25.23 -22.84 -3.90
N ILE A 27 25.06 -23.99 -4.56
CA ILE A 27 24.37 -24.08 -5.84
C ILE A 27 22.91 -23.67 -5.70
N ILE A 28 22.20 -24.15 -4.68
CA ILE A 28 20.78 -23.80 -4.43
C ILE A 28 20.66 -22.29 -4.16
N PHE A 29 21.52 -21.73 -3.32
CA PHE A 29 21.50 -20.31 -2.97
C PHE A 29 21.81 -19.44 -4.19
N THR A 30 22.84 -19.78 -4.97
CA THR A 30 23.20 -19.06 -6.19
C THR A 30 22.08 -19.14 -7.23
N GLY A 31 21.47 -20.32 -7.40
CA GLY A 31 20.33 -20.52 -8.28
C GLY A 31 19.12 -19.67 -7.85
N LEU A 32 18.83 -19.59 -6.55
CA LEU A 32 17.77 -18.74 -6.02
C LEU A 32 18.04 -17.25 -6.29
N ILE A 33 19.27 -16.76 -6.01
CA ILE A 33 19.64 -15.37 -6.28
C ILE A 33 19.59 -15.05 -7.78
N ALA A 34 20.02 -15.95 -8.64
CA ALA A 34 19.90 -15.81 -10.09
C ALA A 34 18.43 -15.73 -10.50
N PHE A 35 17.58 -16.65 -10.01
CA PHE A 35 16.16 -16.67 -10.31
C PHE A 35 15.45 -15.37 -9.93
N ILE A 36 15.60 -14.89 -8.68
CA ILE A 36 14.96 -13.65 -8.24
C ILE A 36 15.49 -12.41 -8.97
N SER A 37 16.77 -12.44 -9.41
CA SER A 37 17.37 -11.34 -10.18
C SER A 37 16.88 -11.30 -11.62
N LEU A 38 16.74 -12.45 -12.27
CA LEU A 38 16.23 -12.56 -13.64
C LEU A 38 14.73 -12.27 -13.74
N THR A 39 13.99 -12.58 -12.68
CA THR A 39 12.52 -12.35 -12.62
C THR A 39 12.15 -11.03 -11.95
N GLU A 40 13.12 -10.16 -11.64
CA GLU A 40 12.86 -8.87 -11.00
C GLU A 40 11.87 -8.02 -11.82
N TYR A 41 10.80 -7.56 -11.20
CA TYR A 41 9.88 -6.58 -11.77
C TYR A 41 10.56 -5.21 -11.87
N LYS A 42 10.73 -4.72 -13.10
CA LYS A 42 11.40 -3.44 -13.42
C LYS A 42 10.42 -2.56 -14.22
N PRO A 43 9.50 -1.86 -13.54
CA PRO A 43 8.56 -0.99 -14.22
C PRO A 43 9.25 0.25 -14.79
N ASP A 44 8.69 0.83 -15.85
CA ASP A 44 9.13 2.10 -16.39
C ASP A 44 8.91 3.25 -15.38
N LYS A 45 9.59 4.38 -15.60
CA LYS A 45 9.40 5.58 -14.76
C LYS A 45 7.96 6.08 -14.82
N VAL A 46 7.34 6.01 -16.00
CA VAL A 46 5.94 6.39 -16.24
C VAL A 46 5.31 5.37 -17.18
N GLU A 47 4.19 4.80 -16.77
CA GLU A 47 3.41 3.84 -17.56
C GLU A 47 1.98 4.34 -17.72
N ARG A 48 1.42 4.24 -18.93
CA ARG A 48 -0.03 4.41 -19.12
C ARG A 48 -0.76 3.26 -18.48
N ILE A 49 -1.85 3.57 -17.78
CA ILE A 49 -2.72 2.58 -17.14
C ILE A 49 -4.05 2.54 -17.87
N SER A 50 -4.50 1.33 -18.17
CA SER A 50 -5.81 1.10 -18.78
C SER A 50 -6.92 1.46 -17.80
N LEU A 51 -7.99 2.03 -18.34
CA LEU A 51 -9.25 2.27 -17.67
C LEU A 51 -10.21 1.13 -18.00
N TYR A 52 -10.89 0.59 -16.99
CA TYR A 52 -11.84 -0.51 -17.13
C TYR A 52 -13.17 -0.10 -16.52
N GLY A 53 -14.28 -0.62 -17.05
CA GLY A 53 -15.62 -0.23 -16.63
C GLY A 53 -16.20 0.90 -17.48
N ASN A 54 -17.27 1.52 -16.99
CA ASN A 54 -18.01 2.51 -17.76
C ASN A 54 -18.58 3.59 -16.83
N ALA A 55 -17.79 4.63 -16.57
CA ALA A 55 -18.25 5.83 -15.86
C ALA A 55 -18.77 6.88 -16.84
N SER A 56 -19.82 7.58 -16.45
CA SER A 56 -20.47 8.62 -17.28
C SER A 56 -20.56 9.98 -16.60
N LYS A 57 -20.35 10.05 -15.26
CA LYS A 57 -20.47 11.31 -14.52
C LYS A 57 -19.37 12.29 -14.93
N GLU A 58 -19.74 13.55 -15.14
CA GLU A 58 -18.82 14.67 -15.39
C GLU A 58 -18.47 15.36 -14.07
N VAL A 59 -17.25 15.89 -13.95
CA VAL A 59 -16.86 16.77 -12.85
C VAL A 59 -17.30 18.20 -13.17
N LYS A 60 -18.01 18.84 -12.25
CA LYS A 60 -18.38 20.27 -12.34
C LYS A 60 -17.86 21.01 -11.11
N LYS A 61 -17.62 22.33 -11.27
CA LYS A 61 -17.43 23.21 -10.10
C LYS A 61 -18.68 23.15 -9.24
N ASP A 62 -18.64 23.61 -8.05
CA ASP A 62 -19.77 23.79 -7.14
C ASP A 62 -20.51 22.48 -6.72
N GLU A 63 -20.27 21.35 -7.37
CA GLU A 63 -20.78 20.06 -6.92
C GLU A 63 -19.90 19.47 -5.81
N THR A 64 -20.53 18.90 -4.81
CA THR A 64 -19.83 18.15 -3.77
C THR A 64 -19.33 16.84 -4.33
N ILE A 65 -18.03 16.59 -4.15
CA ILE A 65 -17.33 15.37 -4.54
C ILE A 65 -16.93 14.62 -3.28
N LYS A 66 -17.39 13.39 -3.14
CA LYS A 66 -17.03 12.52 -2.01
C LYS A 66 -15.88 11.61 -2.39
N ILE A 67 -14.83 11.63 -1.58
CA ILE A 67 -13.59 10.86 -1.78
C ILE A 67 -13.40 9.91 -0.61
N MET A 68 -12.98 8.68 -0.91
CA MET A 68 -12.63 7.68 0.08
C MET A 68 -11.23 7.14 -0.21
N SER A 69 -10.39 7.03 0.82
CA SER A 69 -9.12 6.31 0.77
C SER A 69 -9.13 5.16 1.76
N TRP A 70 -8.65 3.99 1.35
CA TRP A 70 -8.59 2.83 2.23
C TRP A 70 -7.48 1.84 1.85
N ASN A 71 -6.55 1.62 2.75
CA ASN A 71 -5.67 0.45 2.69
C ASN A 71 -6.48 -0.77 3.15
N ILE A 72 -6.68 -1.75 2.27
CA ILE A 72 -7.54 -2.91 2.54
C ILE A 72 -6.78 -4.14 3.07
N GLY A 73 -5.47 -4.01 3.35
CA GLY A 73 -4.64 -5.10 3.86
C GLY A 73 -4.78 -6.39 3.07
N TYR A 74 -4.81 -6.30 1.72
CA TYR A 74 -5.06 -7.42 0.79
C TYR A 74 -6.19 -8.36 1.23
N GLY A 75 -7.16 -7.82 1.97
CA GLY A 75 -8.31 -8.58 2.50
C GLY A 75 -7.95 -9.63 3.56
N ALA A 76 -6.71 -9.68 4.05
CA ALA A 76 -6.26 -10.70 4.98
C ALA A 76 -5.84 -10.16 6.36
N LEU A 77 -5.77 -8.83 6.55
CA LEU A 77 -5.30 -8.19 7.79
C LEU A 77 -6.45 -7.69 8.70
N GLY A 78 -7.56 -8.40 8.72
CA GLY A 78 -8.69 -8.07 9.61
C GLY A 78 -8.38 -8.31 11.09
N ASP A 79 -9.42 -8.20 11.94
CA ASP A 79 -9.32 -8.26 13.39
C ASP A 79 -8.70 -9.56 13.98
N ASN A 80 -8.69 -10.63 13.19
CA ASN A 80 -8.12 -11.93 13.54
C ASN A 80 -6.64 -12.09 13.16
N ALA A 81 -6.04 -11.12 12.48
CA ALA A 81 -4.72 -11.22 11.89
C ALA A 81 -3.63 -10.62 12.78
N ASP A 82 -2.45 -11.24 12.74
CA ASP A 82 -1.15 -10.70 13.07
C ASP A 82 -0.19 -10.91 11.91
N PHE A 83 0.90 -10.16 11.82
CA PHE A 83 1.82 -10.22 10.70
C PHE A 83 3.27 -10.20 11.15
N PHE A 84 4.08 -11.09 10.59
CA PHE A 84 5.47 -11.31 11.03
C PHE A 84 6.37 -10.07 10.93
N MET A 85 6.13 -9.16 9.97
CA MET A 85 6.94 -7.94 9.83
C MET A 85 6.64 -6.89 10.90
N ASP A 86 5.49 -6.98 11.55
CA ASP A 86 5.05 -6.05 12.60
C ASP A 86 5.15 -6.69 14.00
N GLY A 87 5.94 -7.74 14.14
CA GLY A 87 6.15 -8.44 15.41
C GLY A 87 5.21 -9.60 15.68
N GLY A 88 4.29 -9.91 14.76
CA GLY A 88 3.44 -11.11 14.81
C GLY A 88 4.16 -12.38 14.36
N ASN A 89 3.41 -13.46 14.21
CA ASN A 89 3.97 -14.80 13.91
C ASN A 89 3.54 -15.33 12.53
N HIS A 90 2.46 -14.80 11.95
CA HIS A 90 1.87 -15.39 10.76
C HIS A 90 2.34 -14.72 9.46
N VAL A 91 2.55 -15.56 8.43
CA VAL A 91 2.83 -15.16 7.05
C VAL A 91 1.54 -15.19 6.23
N LEU A 92 0.76 -16.25 6.38
CA LEU A 92 -0.61 -16.37 5.90
C LEU A 92 -1.54 -16.03 7.06
N THR A 93 -2.03 -14.81 7.09
CA THR A 93 -2.70 -14.20 8.25
C THR A 93 -4.19 -14.55 8.36
N SER A 94 -4.78 -15.12 7.30
CA SER A 94 -6.20 -15.46 7.24
C SER A 94 -6.45 -16.66 6.36
N SER A 95 -7.61 -17.31 6.51
CA SER A 95 -8.07 -18.37 5.58
C SER A 95 -8.63 -17.75 4.28
N LYS A 96 -8.74 -18.58 3.24
CA LYS A 96 -9.33 -18.19 1.95
C LYS A 96 -10.76 -17.68 2.09
N GLU A 97 -11.56 -18.31 2.94
CA GLU A 97 -12.96 -17.96 3.25
C GLU A 97 -12.99 -16.60 3.93
N ARG A 98 -12.06 -16.33 4.87
CA ARG A 98 -11.97 -15.06 5.55
C ARG A 98 -11.57 -13.94 4.60
N VAL A 99 -10.61 -14.15 3.71
CA VAL A 99 -10.23 -13.18 2.66
C VAL A 99 -11.44 -12.84 1.79
N ASN A 100 -12.18 -13.84 1.30
CA ASN A 100 -13.39 -13.60 0.50
C ASN A 100 -14.46 -12.81 1.27
N LYS A 101 -14.68 -13.15 2.55
CA LYS A 101 -15.62 -12.43 3.43
C LYS A 101 -15.18 -10.98 3.63
N ASN A 102 -13.91 -10.74 3.89
CA ASN A 102 -13.38 -9.39 4.06
C ASN A 102 -13.56 -8.55 2.80
N ILE A 103 -13.18 -9.07 1.60
CA ILE A 103 -13.35 -8.36 0.33
C ILE A 103 -14.83 -8.04 0.05
N LYS A 104 -15.75 -8.97 0.35
CA LYS A 104 -17.20 -8.71 0.25
C LYS A 104 -17.65 -7.60 1.19
N SER A 105 -17.17 -7.59 2.44
CA SER A 105 -17.49 -6.57 3.42
C SER A 105 -16.91 -5.19 3.05
N ILE A 106 -15.66 -5.16 2.55
CA ILE A 106 -14.99 -3.97 2.03
C ILE A 106 -15.79 -3.37 0.88
N SER A 107 -16.17 -4.20 -0.11
CA SER A 107 -17.04 -3.75 -1.22
C SER A 107 -18.39 -3.22 -0.72
N GLY A 108 -18.97 -3.86 0.30
CA GLY A 108 -20.21 -3.42 0.93
C GLY A 108 -20.08 -2.05 1.58
N GLU A 109 -18.98 -1.80 2.30
CA GLU A 109 -18.73 -0.52 2.95
C GLU A 109 -18.48 0.60 1.93
N ILE A 110 -17.70 0.33 0.86
CA ILE A 110 -17.51 1.31 -0.22
C ILE A 110 -18.86 1.71 -0.83
N ARG A 111 -19.75 0.74 -1.12
CA ARG A 111 -21.09 1.06 -1.63
C ARG A 111 -21.93 1.86 -0.64
N LYS A 112 -21.87 1.53 0.65
CA LYS A 112 -22.58 2.24 1.73
C LYS A 112 -22.13 3.69 1.84
N GLN A 113 -20.81 3.94 1.80
CA GLN A 113 -20.25 5.28 1.81
C GLN A 113 -20.55 6.05 0.52
N SER A 114 -20.76 5.33 -0.59
CA SER A 114 -21.14 5.89 -1.89
C SER A 114 -20.20 7.01 -2.39
N PRO A 115 -18.86 6.85 -2.34
CA PRO A 115 -17.94 7.88 -2.80
C PRO A 115 -17.98 8.03 -4.33
N ASP A 116 -17.63 9.23 -4.80
CA ASP A 116 -17.43 9.49 -6.22
C ASP A 116 -16.06 8.97 -6.69
N ILE A 117 -15.07 9.04 -5.79
CA ILE A 117 -13.71 8.53 -6.04
C ILE A 117 -13.29 7.68 -4.85
N THR A 118 -12.81 6.45 -5.12
CA THR A 118 -12.22 5.57 -4.11
C THR A 118 -10.79 5.26 -4.47
N MET A 119 -9.86 5.51 -3.55
CA MET A 119 -8.43 5.22 -3.68
C MET A 119 -8.07 4.07 -2.73
N ILE A 120 -7.74 2.91 -3.27
CA ILE A 120 -7.55 1.67 -2.50
C ILE A 120 -6.09 1.26 -2.58
N GLN A 121 -5.49 0.91 -1.43
CA GLN A 121 -4.13 0.41 -1.34
C GLN A 121 -4.15 -1.08 -0.95
N GLU A 122 -3.05 -1.77 -1.21
CA GLU A 122 -2.86 -3.20 -0.97
C GLU A 122 -3.91 -4.09 -1.63
N VAL A 123 -4.14 -3.88 -2.91
CA VAL A 123 -5.07 -4.68 -3.71
C VAL A 123 -4.32 -5.80 -4.42
N ASP A 124 -4.48 -7.04 -3.96
CA ASP A 124 -3.84 -8.19 -4.60
C ASP A 124 -4.56 -8.61 -5.88
N LYS A 125 -3.77 -8.88 -6.92
CA LYS A 125 -4.26 -9.43 -8.17
C LYS A 125 -4.04 -10.95 -8.26
N ASP A 126 -2.83 -11.40 -7.84
CA ASP A 126 -2.43 -12.82 -7.90
C ASP A 126 -1.29 -13.08 -6.90
N SER A 127 -1.59 -13.01 -5.60
CA SER A 127 -0.62 -13.22 -4.54
C SER A 127 -0.95 -14.47 -3.71
N ARG A 128 0.10 -15.22 -3.32
CA ARG A 128 -0.06 -16.39 -2.44
C ARG A 128 -0.72 -16.03 -1.11
N ARG A 129 -0.36 -14.87 -0.51
CA ARG A 129 -0.88 -14.41 0.79
C ARG A 129 -2.39 -14.20 0.82
N SER A 130 -3.01 -14.01 -0.34
CA SER A 130 -4.46 -13.86 -0.51
C SER A 130 -5.07 -14.98 -1.37
N TYR A 131 -4.41 -16.16 -1.42
CA TYR A 131 -4.89 -17.36 -2.11
C TYR A 131 -5.16 -17.15 -3.61
N HIS A 132 -4.36 -16.29 -4.27
CA HIS A 132 -4.50 -15.98 -5.69
C HIS A 132 -5.87 -15.38 -6.07
N ILE A 133 -6.57 -14.78 -5.10
CA ILE A 133 -7.84 -14.11 -5.33
C ILE A 133 -7.61 -12.80 -6.07
N ASN A 134 -8.19 -12.66 -7.27
CA ASN A 134 -8.14 -11.41 -8.02
C ASN A 134 -9.09 -10.36 -7.40
N GLN A 135 -8.56 -9.56 -6.46
CA GLN A 135 -9.33 -8.53 -5.75
C GLN A 135 -9.63 -7.34 -6.65
N VAL A 136 -8.76 -7.04 -7.62
CA VAL A 136 -8.99 -5.96 -8.59
C VAL A 136 -10.28 -6.20 -9.37
N GLU A 137 -10.47 -7.42 -9.87
CA GLU A 137 -11.67 -7.81 -10.62
C GLU A 137 -12.92 -7.82 -9.72
N LYS A 138 -12.79 -8.37 -8.49
CA LYS A 138 -13.92 -8.43 -7.54
C LYS A 138 -14.41 -7.04 -7.13
N LEU A 139 -13.49 -6.13 -6.81
CA LEU A 139 -13.83 -4.75 -6.44
C LEU A 139 -14.37 -3.98 -7.64
N GLY A 140 -13.75 -4.11 -8.81
CA GLY A 140 -14.24 -3.44 -10.03
C GLY A 140 -15.66 -3.87 -10.43
N LYS A 141 -15.94 -5.17 -10.41
CA LYS A 141 -17.30 -5.71 -10.70
C LYS A 141 -18.34 -5.29 -9.66
N ALA A 142 -17.93 -5.04 -8.42
CA ALA A 142 -18.84 -4.65 -7.34
C ALA A 142 -19.28 -3.18 -7.41
N MET A 143 -18.66 -2.35 -8.26
CA MET A 143 -18.89 -0.89 -8.38
C MET A 143 -19.49 -0.55 -9.74
N GLU A 144 -20.75 -0.91 -9.92
CA GLU A 144 -21.50 -0.58 -11.14
C GLU A 144 -21.55 0.94 -11.40
N GLY A 145 -21.54 1.33 -12.68
CA GLY A 145 -21.54 2.73 -13.09
C GLY A 145 -20.23 3.48 -12.80
N SER A 146 -19.16 2.75 -12.48
CA SER A 146 -17.83 3.31 -12.25
C SER A 146 -16.81 2.74 -13.22
N GLU A 147 -15.73 3.47 -13.41
CA GLU A 147 -14.52 2.94 -14.06
C GLU A 147 -13.40 2.77 -13.01
N TYR A 148 -12.42 1.94 -13.32
CA TYR A 148 -11.30 1.74 -12.43
C TYR A 148 -9.97 1.62 -13.18
N SER A 149 -8.91 1.97 -12.49
CA SER A 149 -7.53 1.82 -12.91
C SER A 149 -6.73 1.10 -11.81
N TYR A 150 -5.69 0.35 -12.21
CA TYR A 150 -4.86 -0.43 -11.28
C TYR A 150 -3.39 -0.31 -11.64
N ALA A 151 -2.56 0.09 -10.68
CA ALA A 151 -1.11 0.17 -10.83
C ALA A 151 -0.41 -0.79 -9.89
N ARG A 152 0.41 -1.69 -10.46
CA ARG A 152 1.24 -2.60 -9.66
C ARG A 152 2.32 -1.82 -8.93
N ASN A 153 2.45 -2.08 -7.64
CA ASN A 153 3.56 -1.61 -6.81
C ASN A 153 4.35 -2.74 -6.15
N TYR A 154 3.85 -3.97 -6.22
CA TYR A 154 4.54 -5.16 -5.76
C TYR A 154 4.33 -6.32 -6.72
N LYS A 155 5.41 -6.78 -7.37
CA LYS A 155 5.40 -7.99 -8.19
C LYS A 155 6.70 -8.74 -7.97
N ALA A 156 6.62 -10.00 -7.54
CA ALA A 156 7.74 -10.92 -7.39
C ALA A 156 7.30 -12.33 -7.75
N ALA A 157 8.10 -13.03 -8.54
CA ALA A 157 7.82 -14.42 -8.89
C ALA A 157 7.86 -15.32 -7.65
N PHE A 158 8.79 -15.02 -6.73
CA PHE A 158 8.93 -15.74 -5.47
C PHE A 158 9.67 -14.89 -4.44
N VAL A 159 9.07 -14.68 -3.28
CA VAL A 159 9.69 -14.05 -2.10
C VAL A 159 10.08 -15.16 -1.13
N PRO A 160 11.39 -15.43 -0.94
CA PRO A 160 11.86 -16.61 -0.21
C PRO A 160 11.76 -16.52 1.31
N TYR A 161 11.42 -15.37 1.83
CA TYR A 161 11.39 -15.07 3.27
C TYR A 161 9.99 -14.64 3.70
N PRO A 162 9.60 -14.89 4.97
CA PRO A 162 10.25 -15.75 5.97
C PRO A 162 10.11 -17.25 5.67
N ILE A 163 10.17 -18.10 6.69
CA ILE A 163 9.83 -19.52 6.54
C ILE A 163 8.56 -19.79 7.36
N PRO A 164 7.46 -20.23 6.72
CA PRO A 164 7.29 -20.52 5.29
C PRO A 164 7.33 -19.24 4.42
N PRO A 165 7.78 -19.32 3.14
CA PRO A 165 7.98 -18.14 2.31
C PRO A 165 6.67 -17.42 1.95
N LEU A 166 6.73 -16.09 1.75
CA LEU A 166 5.60 -15.33 1.19
C LEU A 166 5.20 -15.83 -0.21
N GLY A 167 6.17 -16.33 -1.00
CA GLY A 167 5.91 -16.89 -2.32
C GLY A 167 5.61 -15.84 -3.38
N LYS A 168 4.71 -16.15 -4.31
CA LYS A 168 4.34 -15.25 -5.41
C LYS A 168 3.59 -14.04 -4.91
N MET A 169 3.95 -12.86 -5.42
CA MET A 169 3.32 -11.58 -5.13
C MET A 169 2.93 -10.86 -6.43
N ASP A 170 1.71 -10.38 -6.52
CA ASP A 170 1.21 -9.44 -7.55
C ASP A 170 0.15 -8.57 -6.90
N SER A 171 0.55 -7.38 -6.46
CA SER A 171 -0.24 -6.44 -5.68
C SER A 171 -0.06 -5.01 -6.17
N GLY A 172 -0.98 -4.12 -5.82
CA GLY A 172 -0.91 -2.74 -6.25
C GLY A 172 -1.88 -1.81 -5.53
N ILE A 173 -2.08 -0.68 -6.16
CA ILE A 173 -3.05 0.33 -5.76
C ILE A 173 -4.11 0.48 -6.86
N MET A 174 -5.37 0.68 -6.46
CA MET A 174 -6.52 0.75 -7.35
C MET A 174 -7.31 2.04 -7.11
N THR A 175 -7.69 2.72 -8.17
CA THR A 175 -8.61 3.86 -8.09
C THR A 175 -9.88 3.52 -8.82
N ILE A 176 -11.03 3.72 -8.17
CA ILE A 176 -12.37 3.56 -8.73
C ILE A 176 -13.01 4.94 -8.78
N SER A 177 -13.65 5.30 -9.87
CA SER A 177 -14.27 6.61 -10.07
C SER A 177 -15.62 6.50 -10.78
N ARG A 178 -16.60 7.25 -10.32
CA ARG A 178 -17.86 7.50 -11.04
C ARG A 178 -17.70 8.52 -12.14
N PHE A 179 -16.64 9.34 -12.07
CA PHE A 179 -16.30 10.29 -13.10
C PHE A 179 -15.54 9.61 -14.23
N LYS A 180 -15.88 9.95 -15.46
CA LYS A 180 -15.14 9.49 -16.65
C LYS A 180 -13.74 10.11 -16.65
N ALA A 181 -12.72 9.30 -16.44
CA ALA A 181 -11.35 9.76 -16.50
C ALA A 181 -10.86 9.89 -17.95
N ASN A 182 -10.07 10.92 -18.20
CA ASN A 182 -9.42 11.13 -19.48
C ASN A 182 -8.16 10.29 -19.63
N SER A 183 -7.48 10.03 -18.52
CA SER A 183 -6.25 9.22 -18.48
C SER A 183 -5.93 8.74 -17.07
N ALA A 184 -5.21 7.63 -17.01
CA ALA A 184 -4.56 7.16 -15.81
C ALA A 184 -3.10 6.79 -16.12
N LYS A 185 -2.18 7.08 -15.18
CA LYS A 185 -0.78 6.71 -15.32
C LYS A 185 -0.21 6.24 -13.98
N ARG A 186 0.70 5.28 -14.05
CA ARG A 186 1.58 4.90 -12.97
C ARG A 186 2.86 5.73 -13.06
N VAL A 187 3.27 6.33 -11.95
CA VAL A 187 4.55 7.04 -11.84
C VAL A 187 5.39 6.36 -10.78
N SER A 188 6.54 5.82 -11.17
CA SER A 188 7.45 5.12 -10.25
C SER A 188 7.99 6.08 -9.18
N LEU A 189 7.98 5.63 -7.93
CA LEU A 189 8.66 6.28 -6.82
C LEU A 189 10.08 5.71 -6.64
N PRO A 190 10.99 6.45 -5.97
CA PRO A 190 12.30 5.94 -5.62
C PRO A 190 12.20 4.62 -4.84
N VAL A 191 13.06 3.64 -5.20
CA VAL A 191 13.12 2.34 -4.53
C VAL A 191 14.09 2.44 -3.36
N SER A 192 13.63 2.03 -2.17
CA SER A 192 14.35 2.18 -0.90
C SER A 192 15.42 1.11 -0.66
N PHE A 193 15.43 0.05 -1.43
CA PHE A 193 16.26 -1.13 -1.20
C PHE A 193 17.30 -1.35 -2.29
N THR A 194 18.45 -1.95 -1.91
CA THR A 194 19.51 -2.35 -2.83
C THR A 194 19.39 -3.82 -3.21
N TRP A 195 20.13 -4.25 -4.24
CA TRP A 195 20.28 -5.65 -4.57
C TRP A 195 20.97 -6.43 -3.42
N PRO A 196 20.56 -7.67 -3.11
CA PRO A 196 19.53 -8.47 -3.76
C PRO A 196 18.10 -8.22 -3.23
N VAL A 197 17.92 -7.57 -2.10
CA VAL A 197 16.61 -7.33 -1.45
C VAL A 197 15.63 -6.61 -2.37
N ARG A 198 16.13 -5.67 -3.16
CA ARG A 198 15.35 -4.91 -4.15
C ARG A 198 14.58 -5.81 -5.12
N THR A 199 15.13 -6.98 -5.48
CA THR A 199 14.56 -7.86 -6.52
C THR A 199 13.20 -8.43 -6.15
N VAL A 200 12.95 -8.61 -4.87
CA VAL A 200 11.73 -9.20 -4.31
C VAL A 200 10.93 -8.23 -3.44
N ASN A 201 11.25 -6.92 -3.52
CA ASN A 201 10.59 -5.89 -2.71
C ASN A 201 9.71 -4.97 -3.58
N LEU A 202 8.91 -4.14 -2.91
CA LEU A 202 7.98 -3.22 -3.55
C LEU A 202 8.68 -2.23 -4.49
N LYS A 203 8.02 -1.95 -5.61
CA LYS A 203 8.34 -0.88 -6.55
C LYS A 203 7.21 0.16 -6.45
N ARG A 204 7.19 0.87 -5.32
CA ARG A 204 6.11 1.82 -5.01
C ARG A 204 5.90 2.84 -6.12
N CYS A 205 4.67 3.30 -6.27
CA CYS A 205 4.27 4.22 -7.32
C CYS A 205 3.12 5.12 -6.86
N LEU A 206 2.88 6.16 -7.64
CA LEU A 206 1.66 6.94 -7.63
C LEU A 206 0.77 6.46 -8.77
N LEU A 207 -0.53 6.30 -8.52
CA LEU A 207 -1.53 6.12 -9.56
C LEU A 207 -2.26 7.45 -9.74
N ILE A 208 -1.98 8.13 -10.84
CA ILE A 208 -2.47 9.47 -11.14
C ILE A 208 -3.57 9.35 -12.18
N SER A 209 -4.78 9.71 -11.82
CA SER A 209 -5.94 9.78 -12.71
C SER A 209 -6.36 11.22 -12.93
N ARG A 210 -6.93 11.52 -14.11
CA ARG A 210 -7.30 12.86 -14.53
C ARG A 210 -8.68 12.88 -15.12
N THR A 211 -9.49 13.84 -14.72
CA THR A 211 -10.83 14.10 -15.28
C THR A 211 -10.96 15.58 -15.58
N LYS A 212 -11.44 15.92 -16.78
CA LYS A 212 -11.72 17.32 -17.14
C LYS A 212 -12.82 17.89 -16.25
N VAL A 213 -12.63 19.12 -15.77
CA VAL A 213 -13.66 19.86 -15.05
C VAL A 213 -14.44 20.71 -16.05
N LYS A 214 -15.72 20.44 -16.18
CA LYS A 214 -16.61 21.07 -17.18
C LYS A 214 -16.58 22.60 -17.06
N GLY A 215 -16.39 23.28 -18.19
CA GLY A 215 -16.44 24.72 -18.28
C GLY A 215 -15.20 25.48 -17.77
N THR A 216 -14.12 24.80 -17.33
CA THR A 216 -12.96 25.49 -16.72
C THR A 216 -11.67 25.40 -17.55
N GLY A 217 -11.56 24.48 -18.49
CA GLY A 217 -10.28 24.16 -19.15
C GLY A 217 -9.25 23.52 -18.23
N LYS A 218 -9.60 23.20 -16.97
CA LYS A 218 -8.76 22.57 -15.95
C LYS A 218 -9.16 21.13 -15.72
N GLU A 219 -8.32 20.39 -14.97
CA GLU A 219 -8.55 18.99 -14.63
C GLU A 219 -8.61 18.82 -13.11
N LEU A 220 -9.44 17.88 -12.64
CA LEU A 220 -9.30 17.25 -11.34
C LEU A 220 -8.28 16.11 -11.47
N VAL A 221 -7.16 16.28 -10.77
CA VAL A 221 -6.06 15.32 -10.72
C VAL A 221 -6.09 14.62 -9.37
N TYR A 222 -6.42 13.35 -9.35
CA TYR A 222 -6.49 12.56 -8.12
C TYR A 222 -5.41 11.48 -8.12
N ILE A 223 -4.65 11.44 -7.02
CA ILE A 223 -3.42 10.68 -6.88
C ILE A 223 -3.57 9.69 -5.74
N ASN A 224 -3.66 8.41 -6.08
CA ASN A 224 -3.63 7.33 -5.11
C ASN A 224 -2.16 6.98 -4.79
N LEU A 225 -1.84 6.82 -3.52
CA LEU A 225 -0.50 6.54 -3.04
C LEU A 225 -0.48 5.49 -1.92
N HIS A 226 0.65 4.81 -1.82
CA HIS A 226 1.04 4.01 -0.67
C HIS A 226 2.56 4.14 -0.52
N LEU A 227 3.03 4.96 0.42
CA LEU A 227 4.43 5.31 0.58
C LEU A 227 5.20 4.27 1.41
N GLU A 228 6.53 4.43 1.48
CA GLU A 228 7.44 3.49 2.13
C GLU A 228 7.22 3.39 3.64
N ALA A 229 7.20 2.16 4.16
CA ALA A 229 6.97 1.84 5.57
C ALA A 229 8.25 1.50 6.33
N TYR A 230 9.13 0.70 5.73
CA TYR A 230 10.16 -0.07 6.46
C TYR A 230 11.60 0.35 6.20
N ASP A 231 11.84 1.45 5.49
CA ASP A 231 13.20 1.94 5.31
C ASP A 231 13.70 2.73 6.55
N LYS A 232 15.00 3.06 6.53
CA LYS A 232 15.63 3.89 7.57
C LYS A 232 15.39 5.40 7.42
N GLY A 233 14.38 5.80 6.64
CA GLY A 233 13.95 7.18 6.43
C GLY A 233 14.42 7.84 5.12
N ALA A 234 15.50 7.39 4.50
CA ALA A 234 16.00 7.97 3.24
C ALA A 234 15.02 7.75 2.08
N GLY A 235 14.45 6.55 1.96
CA GLY A 235 13.46 6.22 0.96
C GLY A 235 12.14 6.96 1.19
N LYS A 236 11.65 7.02 2.44
CA LYS A 236 10.48 7.83 2.81
C LYS A 236 10.63 9.27 2.33
N LYS A 237 11.75 9.94 2.67
CA LYS A 237 12.03 11.33 2.25
C LYS A 237 12.13 11.47 0.72
N ALA A 238 12.76 10.51 0.04
CA ALA A 238 12.88 10.53 -1.42
C ALA A 238 11.50 10.40 -2.10
N GLN A 239 10.64 9.53 -1.61
CA GLN A 239 9.27 9.35 -2.11
C GLN A 239 8.40 10.57 -1.81
N THR A 240 8.48 11.12 -0.61
CA THR A 240 7.79 12.36 -0.21
C THR A 240 8.18 13.54 -1.11
N ARG A 241 9.48 13.74 -1.39
CA ARG A 241 9.96 14.77 -2.32
C ARG A 241 9.48 14.55 -3.76
N ALA A 242 9.39 13.31 -4.21
CA ALA A 242 8.86 12.99 -5.54
C ALA A 242 7.36 13.33 -5.64
N LEU A 243 6.58 13.01 -4.59
CA LEU A 243 5.18 13.39 -4.49
C LEU A 243 5.02 14.92 -4.49
N ASN A 244 5.76 15.64 -3.63
CA ASN A 244 5.71 17.11 -3.53
C ASN A 244 5.94 17.78 -4.90
N ARG A 245 6.95 17.33 -5.65
CA ARG A 245 7.25 17.85 -6.99
C ARG A 245 6.05 17.73 -7.93
N ILE A 246 5.35 16.59 -7.91
CA ILE A 246 4.19 16.35 -8.77
C ILE A 246 3.02 17.23 -8.35
N LEU A 247 2.73 17.29 -7.04
CA LEU A 247 1.66 18.13 -6.50
C LEU A 247 1.88 19.62 -6.87
N LYS A 248 3.08 20.13 -6.64
CA LYS A 248 3.46 21.51 -6.99
C LYS A 248 3.30 21.78 -8.49
N GLN A 249 3.77 20.87 -9.35
CA GLN A 249 3.64 21.02 -10.80
C GLN A 249 2.19 21.05 -11.26
N GLU A 250 1.32 20.25 -10.69
CA GLU A 250 -0.09 20.22 -11.07
C GLU A 250 -0.87 21.43 -10.52
N ALA A 251 -0.59 21.84 -9.28
CA ALA A 251 -1.16 23.05 -8.68
C ALA A 251 -0.77 24.31 -9.47
N ALA A 252 0.50 24.42 -9.88
CA ALA A 252 0.99 25.54 -10.68
C ALA A 252 0.32 25.67 -12.06
N LYS A 253 -0.23 24.59 -12.62
CA LYS A 253 -1.07 24.61 -13.85
C LYS A 253 -2.49 25.11 -13.56
N GLY A 254 -2.84 25.35 -12.31
CA GLY A 254 -4.19 25.68 -11.86
C GLY A 254 -5.15 24.49 -11.87
N ASN A 255 -4.64 23.28 -11.96
CA ASN A 255 -5.46 22.06 -11.81
C ASN A 255 -5.92 21.91 -10.35
N TYR A 256 -7.05 21.25 -10.16
CA TYR A 256 -7.53 20.83 -8.85
C TYR A 256 -6.83 19.51 -8.49
N VAL A 257 -6.02 19.50 -7.44
CA VAL A 257 -5.15 18.37 -7.13
C VAL A 257 -5.51 17.80 -5.78
N ILE A 258 -5.70 16.48 -5.69
CA ILE A 258 -5.86 15.77 -4.44
C ILE A 258 -5.05 14.48 -4.46
N ALA A 259 -4.24 14.25 -3.43
CA ALA A 259 -3.53 13.00 -3.19
C ALA A 259 -4.05 12.38 -1.90
N ALA A 260 -4.42 11.12 -1.93
CA ALA A 260 -4.89 10.39 -0.77
C ALA A 260 -4.33 8.96 -0.75
N GLY A 261 -4.15 8.42 0.44
CA GLY A 261 -3.62 7.07 0.61
C GLY A 261 -2.99 6.85 1.97
N ASP A 262 -2.25 5.75 2.04
CA ASP A 262 -1.40 5.40 3.15
C ASP A 262 -0.02 6.04 2.96
N PHE A 263 0.28 7.04 3.78
CA PHE A 263 1.56 7.74 3.77
C PHE A 263 2.65 6.98 4.53
N ASN A 264 2.28 6.05 5.42
CA ASN A 264 3.18 5.44 6.39
C ASN A 264 3.95 6.47 7.25
N GLN A 265 3.42 7.66 7.30
CA GLN A 265 3.93 8.85 7.99
C GLN A 265 2.75 9.69 8.45
N THR A 266 2.95 10.43 9.53
CA THR A 266 1.99 11.42 10.03
C THR A 266 2.44 12.82 9.60
N PHE A 267 1.50 13.74 9.34
CA PHE A 267 1.83 15.14 9.10
C PHE A 267 2.14 15.85 10.43
N ASN A 268 3.15 16.73 10.45
CA ASN A 268 3.57 17.41 11.69
C ASN A 268 2.54 18.42 12.24
N ASN A 269 1.48 18.73 11.51
CA ASN A 269 0.34 19.54 11.98
C ASN A 269 -0.80 18.72 12.60
N VAL A 270 -0.61 17.41 12.78
CA VAL A 270 -1.64 16.50 13.33
C VAL A 270 -1.24 16.06 14.73
N ASP A 271 -2.13 16.28 15.69
CA ASP A 271 -1.91 15.81 17.07
C ASP A 271 -2.19 14.30 17.16
N THR A 272 -1.16 13.54 17.51
CA THR A 272 -1.21 12.09 17.72
C THR A 272 -0.82 11.68 19.13
N ASN A 273 -0.88 12.58 20.10
CA ASN A 273 -0.48 12.32 21.48
C ASN A 273 -1.26 11.17 22.15
N GLU A 274 -2.49 10.91 21.72
CA GLU A 274 -3.30 9.78 22.17
C GLU A 274 -2.74 8.43 21.68
N TYR A 275 -1.99 8.41 20.58
CA TYR A 275 -1.48 7.19 19.92
C TYR A 275 0.04 7.03 20.16
N LYS A 276 0.50 7.16 21.39
CA LYS A 276 1.93 7.04 21.74
C LYS A 276 2.47 5.68 21.35
N VAL A 277 3.57 5.70 20.60
CA VAL A 277 4.21 4.47 20.14
C VAL A 277 4.81 3.68 21.30
N GLN A 278 4.40 2.42 21.43
CA GLN A 278 4.89 1.49 22.41
C GLN A 278 6.31 1.03 22.07
N LYS A 279 7.12 0.75 23.11
CA LYS A 279 8.50 0.30 22.93
C LYS A 279 8.55 -1.02 22.13
N GLY A 280 9.39 -1.05 21.10
CA GLY A 280 9.60 -2.24 20.27
C GLY A 280 8.65 -2.38 19.09
N LEU A 281 7.60 -1.54 18.99
CA LEU A 281 6.73 -1.53 17.81
C LEU A 281 7.21 -0.56 16.74
N TRP A 282 6.69 -0.74 15.53
CA TRP A 282 6.98 0.12 14.39
C TRP A 282 6.56 1.58 14.67
N LYS A 283 7.32 2.53 14.15
CA LYS A 283 7.05 3.97 14.27
C LYS A 283 6.77 4.58 12.91
N PRO A 284 5.68 5.37 12.75
CA PRO A 284 5.47 6.15 11.56
C PRO A 284 6.59 7.19 11.37
N GLY A 285 6.87 7.54 10.12
CA GLY A 285 7.66 8.72 9.83
C GLY A 285 6.86 10.01 10.08
N ILE A 286 7.52 11.16 9.93
CA ILE A 286 6.87 12.48 10.00
C ILE A 286 7.11 13.19 8.67
N ILE A 287 6.04 13.71 8.08
CA ILE A 287 6.09 14.64 6.95
C ILE A 287 6.05 16.04 7.53
N ASP A 288 7.11 16.79 7.30
CA ASP A 288 7.14 18.23 7.62
C ASP A 288 6.44 19.01 6.50
N ILE A 289 5.26 19.55 6.80
CA ILE A 289 4.47 20.30 5.82
C ILE A 289 5.14 21.60 5.37
N SER A 290 6.07 22.14 6.16
CA SER A 290 6.82 23.35 5.79
C SER A 290 7.76 23.13 4.59
N GLU A 291 8.14 21.88 4.30
CA GLU A 291 8.91 21.54 3.10
C GLU A 291 8.06 21.57 1.79
N TYR A 292 6.74 21.80 1.90
CA TYR A 292 5.81 21.81 0.78
C TYR A 292 5.43 23.23 0.35
N ASP A 293 4.86 23.32 -0.85
CA ASP A 293 4.35 24.56 -1.39
C ASP A 293 3.13 25.06 -0.59
N SER A 294 3.07 26.36 -0.29
CA SER A 294 1.97 26.99 0.48
C SER A 294 0.60 26.91 -0.21
N SER A 295 0.57 26.55 -1.49
CA SER A 295 -0.69 26.25 -2.22
C SER A 295 -1.28 24.87 -1.91
N LEU A 296 -0.65 24.10 -1.01
CA LEU A 296 -1.10 22.76 -0.63
C LEU A 296 -1.57 22.74 0.83
N ASN A 297 -2.66 22.01 1.07
CA ASN A 297 -3.23 21.78 2.39
C ASN A 297 -3.09 20.31 2.77
N PHE A 298 -2.95 20.01 4.06
CA PHE A 298 -2.66 18.70 4.62
C PHE A 298 -3.68 18.37 5.70
N VAL A 299 -4.31 17.18 5.60
CA VAL A 299 -5.31 16.75 6.56
C VAL A 299 -5.19 15.26 6.86
N MET A 300 -5.22 14.93 8.14
CA MET A 300 -5.48 13.62 8.71
C MET A 300 -6.44 13.79 9.88
N ASP A 301 -7.39 12.89 10.02
CA ASP A 301 -8.27 12.85 11.19
C ASP A 301 -7.59 12.06 12.31
N SER A 302 -7.26 12.74 13.41
CA SER A 302 -6.67 12.11 14.59
C SER A 302 -7.69 11.72 15.66
N THR A 303 -8.97 11.97 15.45
CA THR A 303 -10.02 11.59 16.42
C THR A 303 -10.31 10.09 16.41
N THR A 304 -9.99 9.41 15.31
CA THR A 304 -10.13 7.96 15.13
C THR A 304 -8.86 7.44 14.46
N PRO A 305 -8.22 6.38 15.00
CA PRO A 305 -6.99 5.86 14.42
C PRO A 305 -7.24 5.26 13.05
N THR A 306 -6.35 5.53 12.09
CA THR A 306 -6.48 5.01 10.74
C THR A 306 -5.86 3.63 10.58
N CYS A 307 -4.90 3.25 11.45
CA CYS A 307 -4.21 1.96 11.39
C CYS A 307 -3.96 1.40 12.80
N ARG A 308 -3.79 0.09 12.90
CA ARG A 308 -3.37 -0.63 14.12
C ARG A 308 -2.11 -1.44 13.90
N SER A 309 -1.40 -1.78 14.98
CA SER A 309 -0.32 -2.77 14.93
C SER A 309 -0.84 -4.17 14.59
N LEU A 310 0.05 -4.98 14.03
CA LEU A 310 -0.19 -6.39 13.67
C LEU A 310 0.70 -7.34 14.47
N ASP A 311 1.17 -6.91 15.66
CA ASP A 311 1.96 -7.74 16.58
C ASP A 311 1.16 -8.91 17.18
N ARG A 312 -0.18 -8.80 17.17
CA ARG A 312 -1.12 -9.83 17.61
C ARG A 312 -2.52 -9.59 17.03
N PRO A 313 -3.41 -10.61 17.05
CA PRO A 313 -4.82 -10.42 16.66
C PRO A 313 -5.54 -9.43 17.59
N LEU A 314 -6.37 -8.55 17.00
CA LEU A 314 -7.20 -7.61 17.76
C LEU A 314 -8.42 -8.28 18.39
N LYS A 315 -8.96 -9.30 17.71
CA LYS A 315 -10.13 -10.04 18.19
C LYS A 315 -9.85 -10.74 19.53
N GLY A 316 -10.61 -10.36 20.55
CA GLY A 316 -10.44 -10.91 21.91
C GLY A 316 -9.31 -10.25 22.73
N ALA A 317 -8.57 -9.31 22.14
CA ALA A 317 -7.52 -8.58 22.86
C ALA A 317 -8.07 -7.35 23.61
N ASN A 318 -7.32 -6.91 24.62
CA ASN A 318 -7.58 -5.64 25.29
C ASN A 318 -7.21 -4.48 24.37
N LYS A 319 -8.20 -3.83 23.76
CA LYS A 319 -8.03 -2.74 22.81
C LYS A 319 -7.24 -1.55 23.37
N SER A 320 -7.33 -1.26 24.68
CA SER A 320 -6.57 -0.16 25.30
C SER A 320 -5.05 -0.40 25.36
N LYS A 321 -4.61 -1.65 25.14
CA LYS A 321 -3.20 -2.03 25.10
C LYS A 321 -2.69 -2.25 23.67
N PHE A 322 -3.49 -1.90 22.65
CA PHE A 322 -3.09 -1.96 21.25
C PHE A 322 -2.35 -0.69 20.85
N GLN A 323 -1.43 -0.84 19.89
CA GLN A 323 -0.83 0.30 19.22
C GLN A 323 -1.72 0.73 18.06
N TYR A 324 -2.05 1.99 18.04
CA TYR A 324 -2.79 2.63 16.94
C TYR A 324 -1.97 3.73 16.30
N TYR A 325 -2.30 4.07 15.05
CA TYR A 325 -1.59 5.05 14.25
C TYR A 325 -2.56 5.93 13.45
N VAL A 326 -2.10 7.13 13.09
CA VAL A 326 -2.76 8.02 12.13
C VAL A 326 -1.76 8.25 11.00
N ILE A 327 -1.92 7.49 9.90
CA ILE A 327 -0.98 7.43 8.77
C ILE A 327 -1.65 7.51 7.41
N ASP A 328 -2.99 7.51 7.39
CA ASP A 328 -3.80 7.72 6.19
C ASP A 328 -4.38 9.13 6.20
N GLY A 329 -4.41 9.78 5.05
CA GLY A 329 -4.87 11.15 4.95
C GLY A 329 -4.89 11.67 3.53
N MET A 330 -4.95 13.01 3.40
CA MET A 330 -5.05 13.69 2.11
C MET A 330 -4.20 14.96 2.05
N ILE A 331 -3.66 15.25 0.86
CA ILE A 331 -3.01 16.52 0.50
C ILE A 331 -3.80 17.08 -0.69
N TYR A 332 -4.19 18.35 -0.64
CA TYR A 332 -4.99 18.96 -1.69
C TYR A 332 -4.59 20.40 -1.97
N SER A 333 -4.81 20.86 -3.21
CA SER A 333 -4.49 22.23 -3.62
C SER A 333 -5.48 23.29 -3.09
N SER A 334 -5.03 24.50 -2.89
CA SER A 334 -5.79 25.61 -2.26
C SER A 334 -7.06 26.03 -3.03
N ASN A 335 -7.16 25.69 -4.31
CA ASN A 335 -8.37 25.86 -5.12
C ASN A 335 -9.44 24.76 -4.91
N ILE A 336 -9.20 23.87 -3.95
CA ILE A 336 -10.20 22.90 -3.44
C ILE A 336 -10.63 23.39 -2.05
N GLU A 337 -11.93 23.37 -1.79
CA GLU A 337 -12.52 23.52 -0.47
C GLU A 337 -12.87 22.15 0.07
N MET A 338 -12.44 21.83 1.29
CA MET A 338 -12.75 20.57 1.96
C MET A 338 -13.72 20.86 3.11
N SER A 339 -14.92 20.28 3.05
CA SER A 339 -15.96 20.46 4.06
C SER A 339 -15.68 19.63 5.31
N TYR A 340 -15.19 18.39 5.11
CA TYR A 340 -14.70 17.53 6.18
C TYR A 340 -13.73 16.47 5.65
N CYS A 341 -12.93 15.91 6.58
CA CYS A 341 -12.13 14.70 6.38
C CYS A 341 -12.23 13.89 7.67
N LYS A 342 -12.74 12.66 7.61
CA LYS A 342 -13.00 11.81 8.77
C LYS A 342 -12.61 10.36 8.52
N THR A 343 -12.11 9.72 9.56
CA THR A 343 -11.89 8.28 9.61
C THR A 343 -13.18 7.58 10.02
N VAL A 344 -13.61 6.60 9.25
CA VAL A 344 -14.78 5.79 9.57
C VAL A 344 -14.34 4.59 10.40
N ASP A 345 -14.68 4.58 11.69
CA ASP A 345 -14.32 3.46 12.57
C ASP A 345 -15.10 2.20 12.20
N LEU A 346 -14.41 1.23 11.63
CA LEU A 346 -14.93 -0.11 11.33
C LEU A 346 -14.42 -1.17 12.33
N GLY A 347 -13.76 -0.73 13.41
CA GLY A 347 -13.17 -1.60 14.43
C GLY A 347 -12.10 -2.52 13.89
N PHE A 348 -11.46 -2.16 12.77
CA PHE A 348 -10.43 -2.96 12.08
C PHE A 348 -10.88 -4.38 11.72
N LYS A 349 -12.17 -4.56 11.49
CA LYS A 349 -12.77 -5.90 11.32
C LYS A 349 -12.30 -6.62 10.05
N ASN A 350 -12.11 -5.88 8.95
CA ASN A 350 -11.83 -6.46 7.63
C ASN A 350 -10.46 -6.04 7.07
N SER A 351 -9.80 -5.06 7.67
CA SER A 351 -8.45 -4.57 7.38
C SER A 351 -7.83 -4.06 8.68
N ASP A 352 -6.52 -3.95 8.73
CA ASP A 352 -5.76 -3.27 9.77
C ASP A 352 -5.79 -1.74 9.64
N HIS A 353 -6.44 -1.23 8.59
CA HIS A 353 -6.76 0.18 8.42
C HIS A 353 -8.26 0.44 8.41
N ASN A 354 -8.64 1.60 8.91
CA ASN A 354 -9.95 2.20 8.77
C ASN A 354 -9.95 3.14 7.55
N PRO A 355 -11.07 3.25 6.80
CA PRO A 355 -11.13 4.16 5.66
C PRO A 355 -11.24 5.63 6.09
N VAL A 356 -10.60 6.50 5.32
CA VAL A 356 -10.70 7.96 5.44
C VAL A 356 -11.65 8.48 4.35
N VAL A 357 -12.64 9.28 4.73
CA VAL A 357 -13.64 9.86 3.83
C VAL A 357 -13.61 11.38 3.93
N ALA A 358 -13.67 12.05 2.79
CA ALA A 358 -13.75 13.51 2.72
C ALA A 358 -14.80 13.98 1.71
N GLU A 359 -15.31 15.17 1.91
CA GLU A 359 -16.10 15.90 0.91
C GLU A 359 -15.42 17.19 0.53
N ILE A 360 -15.35 17.42 -0.79
CA ILE A 360 -14.68 18.58 -1.37
C ILE A 360 -15.58 19.30 -2.37
N LYS A 361 -15.29 20.59 -2.60
CA LYS A 361 -15.79 21.38 -3.72
C LYS A 361 -14.64 22.03 -4.46
N LEU A 362 -14.77 22.18 -5.78
CA LEU A 362 -13.80 22.86 -6.62
C LEU A 362 -14.16 24.37 -6.67
N LYS A 363 -13.21 25.27 -6.31
CA LYS A 363 -13.41 26.72 -6.30
C LYS A 363 -13.24 27.34 -7.67
#